data_48672f8aedfe546d2f14970658c782dd
#
_entry.id   48672f8aedfe546d2f14970658c782dd
#
_cell.length_a   1.000
_cell.length_b   1.000
_cell.length_c   1.000
_cell.angle_alpha   90.00
_cell.angle_beta   90.00
_cell.angle_gamma   90.00
#
_symmetry.space_group_name_H-M   'P 1'
#
loop_
_entity.id
_entity.type
_entity.pdbx_description
1 polymer ?
#
loop_
_entity_poly.entity_id
_entity_poly.type
_entity_poly.pdbx_seq_one_letter_code
_entity_poly.pdbx_strand_id
1 'polypeptide(L)'
;MAYNNIDAFGNGWLAFELNVLRRMKFKSVALPLSGEPNLGLHLKRWDVRVVANDPFMWAFTKATALIENSSLRLDEADREIVLQDAYAPRDKLDNVALVKWFNESDSWWFDNVRFNAEKLEDPHKRALALTLGMMVGDYVLSFDKQTFRMREPLSLSKVFGQMEELLPQPYDNALRNMSTNQDLRSFVAERQHTDLLFLRLPAPVVQVKPSRGQSSWREEWLQGGDHFWSEFDLRRAGRLGAPVQSKQQYLGLVEDLLRTAAHIPSWAIAHTENGFISGEELMEAVGRIRKVEAVYVKDFSDLLGVKASIITAGS
;
A
#
# COMPACT_ATOMS: atom_id res chain seq x y z
N MET A 1 -11.86 -2.21 10.77
CA MET A 1 -10.79 -1.28 11.21
C MET A 1 -9.36 -1.84 11.05
N ALA A 2 -9.12 -3.12 10.89
CA ALA A 2 -7.74 -3.68 10.88
C ALA A 2 -6.92 -3.40 9.62
N TYR A 3 -7.54 -3.08 8.48
CA TYR A 3 -6.82 -2.70 7.25
C TYR A 3 -6.58 -1.19 7.13
N ASN A 4 -7.24 -0.37 7.97
CA ASN A 4 -7.11 1.09 7.95
C ASN A 4 -5.82 1.61 8.58
N ASN A 5 -5.06 0.80 9.31
CA ASN A 5 -3.87 1.27 10.00
C ASN A 5 -2.68 1.53 9.07
N ILE A 6 -2.69 1.05 7.83
CA ILE A 6 -1.64 1.38 6.85
C ILE A 6 -1.88 2.79 6.29
N ASP A 7 -3.13 3.20 6.11
CA ASP A 7 -3.50 4.56 5.68
C ASP A 7 -3.44 5.59 6.83
N ALA A 8 -3.53 5.13 8.09
CA ALA A 8 -3.44 5.97 9.28
C ALA A 8 -2.02 6.46 9.62
N PHE A 9 -1.01 5.98 8.90
CA PHE A 9 0.36 6.50 9.01
C PHE A 9 0.46 7.85 8.27
N GLY A 10 -0.04 8.89 8.89
CA GLY A 10 0.08 10.26 8.37
C GLY A 10 1.55 10.67 8.16
N ASN A 11 1.76 11.87 7.59
CA ASN A 11 3.08 12.39 7.24
C ASN A 11 4.16 12.29 8.35
N GLY A 12 3.75 12.27 9.62
CA GLY A 12 4.66 12.11 10.76
C GLY A 12 5.32 10.73 10.86
N TRP A 13 4.63 9.66 10.47
CA TRP A 13 5.16 8.31 10.47
C TRP A 13 6.26 8.14 9.42
N LEU A 14 6.02 8.57 8.20
CA LEU A 14 7.00 8.54 7.13
C LEU A 14 8.30 9.27 7.51
N ALA A 15 8.18 10.45 8.14
CA ALA A 15 9.35 11.20 8.60
C ALA A 15 10.15 10.42 9.67
N PHE A 16 9.48 9.69 10.55
CA PHE A 16 10.12 8.82 11.53
C PHE A 16 10.86 7.65 10.87
N GLU A 17 10.23 6.96 9.93
CA GLU A 17 10.84 5.88 9.16
C GLU A 17 12.11 6.36 8.43
N LEU A 18 11.99 7.46 7.69
CA LEU A 18 13.10 8.04 6.95
C LEU A 18 14.26 8.46 7.87
N ASN A 19 13.95 8.98 9.07
CA ASN A 19 14.97 9.37 10.05
C ASN A 19 15.73 8.16 10.59
N VAL A 20 15.08 7.02 10.80
CA VAL A 20 15.73 5.77 11.19
C VAL A 20 16.57 5.22 10.05
N LEU A 21 16.00 5.14 8.84
CA LEU A 21 16.66 4.59 7.67
C LEU A 21 17.92 5.37 7.25
N ARG A 22 17.97 6.68 7.47
CA ARG A 22 19.18 7.49 7.24
C ARG A 22 20.39 7.07 8.08
N ARG A 23 20.17 6.36 9.18
CA ARG A 23 21.24 5.88 10.07
C ARG A 23 21.77 4.51 9.67
N MET A 24 21.08 3.84 8.73
CA MET A 24 21.45 2.52 8.24
C MET A 24 22.22 2.64 6.92
N LYS A 25 23.07 1.65 6.63
CA LYS A 25 23.84 1.59 5.36
C LYS A 25 23.25 0.49 4.49
N PHE A 26 22.65 0.85 3.39
CA PHE A 26 22.11 -0.08 2.38
C PHE A 26 22.05 0.60 1.03
N LYS A 27 22.10 -0.19 -0.04
CA LYS A 27 21.94 0.24 -1.44
C LYS A 27 20.69 -0.34 -2.09
N SER A 28 20.11 -1.35 -1.44
CA SER A 28 18.89 -2.02 -1.90
C SER A 28 17.97 -2.33 -0.74
N VAL A 29 16.67 -2.26 -0.99
CA VAL A 29 15.63 -2.51 0.02
C VAL A 29 14.49 -3.34 -0.56
N ALA A 30 14.02 -4.30 0.23
CA ALA A 30 12.77 -5.02 0.01
C ALA A 30 11.67 -4.45 0.92
N LEU A 31 10.54 -4.12 0.33
CA LEU A 31 9.33 -3.63 0.99
C LEU A 31 8.20 -4.66 0.81
N PRO A 32 8.08 -5.69 1.67
CA PRO A 32 7.11 -6.78 1.48
C PRO A 32 5.65 -6.35 1.54
N LEU A 33 5.36 -5.29 2.29
CA LEU A 33 4.07 -4.63 2.43
C LEU A 33 4.28 -3.15 2.14
N SER A 34 4.26 -2.79 0.87
CA SER A 34 4.58 -1.42 0.45
C SER A 34 3.49 -0.42 0.83
N GLY A 35 2.22 -0.82 0.78
CA GLY A 35 1.09 0.06 1.01
C GLY A 35 1.13 1.28 0.09
N GLU A 36 0.98 2.47 0.68
CA GLU A 36 1.22 3.72 -0.03
C GLU A 36 2.70 3.86 -0.41
N PRO A 37 3.01 4.27 -1.65
CA PRO A 37 4.36 4.20 -2.23
C PRO A 37 5.35 5.24 -1.70
N ASN A 38 4.91 6.12 -0.79
CA ASN A 38 5.68 7.29 -0.34
C ASN A 38 7.08 6.93 0.18
N LEU A 39 7.21 5.88 1.00
CA LEU A 39 8.52 5.44 1.50
C LEU A 39 9.42 4.99 0.35
N GLY A 40 8.90 4.13 -0.54
CA GLY A 40 9.64 3.65 -1.70
C GLY A 40 10.11 4.77 -2.62
N LEU A 41 9.27 5.78 -2.85
CA LEU A 41 9.62 6.99 -3.62
C LEU A 41 10.77 7.77 -3.00
N HIS A 42 10.75 7.97 -1.68
CA HIS A 42 11.85 8.66 -0.99
C HIS A 42 13.15 7.87 -1.07
N LEU A 43 13.09 6.55 -0.88
CA LEU A 43 14.26 5.69 -0.96
C LEU A 43 14.83 5.65 -2.39
N LYS A 44 13.98 5.61 -3.41
CA LYS A 44 14.38 5.73 -4.81
C LYS A 44 15.12 7.04 -5.07
N ARG A 45 14.67 8.17 -4.49
CA ARG A 45 15.34 9.48 -4.57
C ARG A 45 16.65 9.57 -3.76
N TRP A 46 16.91 8.60 -2.89
CA TRP A 46 18.18 8.45 -2.18
C TRP A 46 19.15 7.52 -2.93
N ASP A 47 18.86 7.24 -4.19
CA ASP A 47 19.63 6.32 -5.05
C ASP A 47 19.72 4.90 -4.45
N VAL A 48 18.65 4.47 -3.80
CA VAL A 48 18.46 3.09 -3.31
C VAL A 48 17.63 2.31 -4.33
N ARG A 49 18.06 1.09 -4.65
CA ARG A 49 17.26 0.15 -5.41
C ARG A 49 16.08 -0.32 -4.56
N VAL A 50 14.86 -0.07 -5.01
CA VAL A 50 13.63 -0.44 -4.29
C VAL A 50 12.96 -1.62 -4.99
N VAL A 51 12.67 -2.68 -4.24
CA VAL A 51 11.81 -3.78 -4.66
C VAL A 51 10.59 -3.78 -3.74
N ALA A 52 9.48 -3.30 -4.27
CA ALA A 52 8.21 -3.20 -3.55
C ALA A 52 7.34 -4.44 -3.82
N ASN A 53 6.60 -4.88 -2.84
CA ASN A 53 5.57 -5.91 -2.97
C ASN A 53 4.37 -5.53 -2.14
N ASP A 54 3.21 -5.91 -2.61
CA ASP A 54 2.02 -5.92 -1.77
C ASP A 54 1.03 -6.98 -2.28
N PRO A 55 0.40 -7.77 -1.42
CA PRO A 55 -0.64 -8.71 -1.82
C PRO A 55 -1.93 -8.02 -2.29
N PHE A 56 -2.11 -6.73 -2.00
CA PHE A 56 -3.22 -5.93 -2.51
C PHE A 56 -2.89 -5.34 -3.87
N MET A 57 -3.81 -5.49 -4.82
CA MET A 57 -3.66 -4.96 -6.17
C MET A 57 -3.54 -3.44 -6.19
N TRP A 58 -4.26 -2.72 -5.33
CA TRP A 58 -4.20 -1.26 -5.27
C TRP A 58 -2.80 -0.75 -4.91
N ALA A 59 -2.15 -1.38 -3.94
CA ALA A 59 -0.81 -0.99 -3.52
C ALA A 59 0.25 -1.37 -4.57
N PHE A 60 0.13 -2.56 -5.16
CA PHE A 60 0.95 -2.98 -6.29
C PHE A 60 0.81 -2.00 -7.47
N THR A 61 -0.42 -1.62 -7.85
CA THR A 61 -0.66 -0.67 -8.93
C THR A 61 0.00 0.68 -8.66
N LYS A 62 -0.14 1.23 -7.45
CA LYS A 62 0.54 2.47 -7.06
C LYS A 62 2.06 2.33 -7.06
N ALA A 63 2.60 1.19 -6.64
CA ALA A 63 4.04 0.93 -6.66
C ALA A 63 4.56 0.81 -8.10
N THR A 64 3.82 0.18 -9.00
CA THR A 64 4.14 0.13 -10.45
C THR A 64 4.17 1.53 -11.04
N ALA A 65 3.14 2.33 -10.76
CA ALA A 65 3.02 3.69 -11.28
C ALA A 65 4.14 4.64 -10.81
N LEU A 66 4.59 4.50 -9.55
CA LEU A 66 5.40 5.53 -8.91
C LEU A 66 6.81 5.06 -8.51
N ILE A 67 6.99 3.78 -8.15
CA ILE A 67 8.30 3.25 -7.76
C ILE A 67 9.01 2.63 -8.96
N GLU A 68 8.35 1.72 -9.68
CA GLU A 68 8.94 1.03 -10.83
C GLU A 68 9.09 1.96 -12.03
N ASN A 69 8.05 2.72 -12.35
CA ASN A 69 8.08 3.73 -13.40
C ASN A 69 9.15 4.79 -13.14
N SER A 70 10.01 5.02 -14.11
CA SER A 70 11.14 5.98 -14.01
C SER A 70 10.99 7.24 -14.87
N SER A 71 10.12 7.22 -15.90
CA SER A 71 10.07 8.31 -16.88
C SER A 71 8.69 8.61 -17.47
N LEU A 72 7.76 7.65 -17.40
CA LEU A 72 6.51 7.75 -18.13
C LEU A 72 5.47 8.63 -17.39
N ARG A 73 4.67 9.30 -18.20
CA ARG A 73 3.47 10.06 -17.82
C ARG A 73 2.34 9.74 -18.80
N LEU A 74 1.14 10.09 -18.45
CA LEU A 74 0.05 10.09 -19.41
C LEU A 74 0.23 11.31 -20.33
N ASP A 75 0.14 11.09 -21.63
CA ASP A 75 0.01 12.15 -22.60
C ASP A 75 -1.49 12.49 -22.86
N GLU A 76 -1.75 13.41 -23.79
CA GLU A 76 -3.12 13.82 -24.08
C GLU A 76 -3.95 12.68 -24.69
N ALA A 77 -3.35 11.88 -25.58
CA ALA A 77 -4.04 10.74 -26.17
C ALA A 77 -4.38 9.65 -25.14
N ASP A 78 -3.47 9.40 -24.18
CA ASP A 78 -3.75 8.49 -23.07
C ASP A 78 -4.95 8.96 -22.24
N ARG A 79 -5.00 10.26 -21.91
CA ARG A 79 -6.10 10.87 -21.16
C ARG A 79 -7.42 10.79 -21.92
N GLU A 80 -7.39 11.05 -23.23
CA GLU A 80 -8.58 10.91 -24.08
C GLU A 80 -9.11 9.48 -24.07
N ILE A 81 -8.24 8.48 -24.17
CA ILE A 81 -8.62 7.06 -24.07
C ILE A 81 -9.26 6.78 -22.72
N VAL A 82 -8.58 7.17 -21.61
CA VAL A 82 -9.02 6.83 -20.24
C VAL A 82 -10.35 7.48 -19.90
N LEU A 83 -10.55 8.72 -20.32
CA LEU A 83 -11.74 9.54 -19.99
C LEU A 83 -12.82 9.49 -21.06
N GLN A 84 -12.63 8.70 -22.14
CA GLN A 84 -13.63 8.55 -23.21
C GLN A 84 -14.94 8.04 -22.64
N ASP A 85 -16.02 8.78 -22.90
CA ASP A 85 -17.38 8.40 -22.49
C ASP A 85 -17.50 7.99 -21.00
N ALA A 86 -16.66 8.60 -20.13
CA ALA A 86 -16.52 8.20 -18.74
C ALA A 86 -17.84 8.21 -17.95
N TYR A 87 -18.78 9.07 -18.30
CA TYR A 87 -20.11 9.14 -17.66
C TYR A 87 -21.21 8.43 -18.46
N ALA A 88 -20.91 7.88 -19.63
CA ALA A 88 -21.92 7.22 -20.45
C ALA A 88 -22.41 5.93 -19.79
N PRO A 89 -23.72 5.80 -19.50
CA PRO A 89 -24.25 4.56 -18.98
C PRO A 89 -24.20 3.46 -20.06
N ARG A 90 -23.86 2.25 -19.64
CA ARG A 90 -23.98 1.03 -20.42
C ARG A 90 -25.22 0.26 -19.95
N ASP A 91 -25.52 -0.90 -20.52
CA ASP A 91 -26.68 -1.70 -20.10
C ASP A 91 -26.64 -2.02 -18.60
N LYS A 92 -25.47 -2.26 -18.05
CA LYS A 92 -25.21 -2.51 -16.62
C LYS A 92 -23.79 -2.14 -16.24
N LEU A 93 -23.56 -1.88 -14.95
CA LEU A 93 -22.21 -1.78 -14.39
C LEU A 93 -21.54 -3.15 -14.44
N ASP A 94 -20.29 -3.20 -14.89
CA ASP A 94 -19.47 -4.39 -14.76
C ASP A 94 -19.12 -4.64 -13.28
N ASN A 95 -18.82 -3.57 -12.56
CA ASN A 95 -18.56 -3.62 -11.15
C ASN A 95 -19.74 -3.06 -10.33
N VAL A 96 -20.69 -3.93 -10.02
CA VAL A 96 -21.87 -3.54 -9.19
C VAL A 96 -21.54 -3.18 -7.75
N ALA A 97 -20.35 -3.53 -7.22
CA ALA A 97 -19.94 -3.15 -5.89
C ALA A 97 -19.71 -1.64 -5.73
N LEU A 98 -19.49 -0.91 -6.82
CA LEU A 98 -19.28 0.53 -6.83
C LEU A 98 -20.46 1.33 -6.23
N VAL A 99 -21.69 0.84 -6.37
CA VAL A 99 -22.88 1.50 -5.80
C VAL A 99 -22.89 1.53 -4.26
N LYS A 100 -22.02 0.76 -3.60
CA LYS A 100 -21.84 0.80 -2.14
C LYS A 100 -21.01 2.00 -1.71
N TRP A 101 -20.20 2.52 -2.62
CA TRP A 101 -19.20 3.55 -2.38
C TRP A 101 -19.58 4.89 -2.99
N PHE A 102 -20.19 4.88 -4.16
CA PHE A 102 -20.43 6.05 -5.00
C PHE A 102 -21.91 6.16 -5.39
N ASN A 103 -22.34 7.35 -5.73
CA ASN A 103 -23.64 7.56 -6.37
C ASN A 103 -23.63 6.95 -7.80
N GLU A 104 -24.78 6.89 -8.43
CA GLU A 104 -24.97 6.26 -9.74
C GLU A 104 -24.06 6.86 -10.83
N SER A 105 -24.03 8.18 -10.96
CA SER A 105 -23.21 8.88 -11.95
C SER A 105 -21.71 8.65 -11.73
N ASP A 106 -21.26 8.75 -10.48
CA ASP A 106 -19.86 8.52 -10.13
C ASP A 106 -19.50 7.01 -10.33
N SER A 107 -20.42 6.08 -10.04
CA SER A 107 -20.21 4.65 -10.28
C SER A 107 -19.96 4.34 -11.76
N TRP A 108 -20.72 4.97 -12.67
CA TRP A 108 -20.48 4.86 -14.12
C TRP A 108 -19.11 5.40 -14.50
N TRP A 109 -18.71 6.54 -13.92
CA TRP A 109 -17.39 7.11 -14.20
C TRP A 109 -16.26 6.15 -13.80
N PHE A 110 -16.32 5.59 -12.59
CA PHE A 110 -15.29 4.65 -12.12
C PHE A 110 -15.26 3.37 -12.96
N ASP A 111 -16.40 2.82 -13.32
CA ASP A 111 -16.50 1.60 -14.11
C ASP A 111 -15.93 1.78 -15.51
N ASN A 112 -16.27 2.91 -16.17
CA ASN A 112 -15.78 3.24 -17.50
C ASN A 112 -14.29 3.57 -17.51
N VAL A 113 -13.81 4.36 -16.53
CA VAL A 113 -12.38 4.71 -16.42
C VAL A 113 -11.53 3.46 -16.21
N ARG A 114 -11.94 2.52 -15.37
CA ARG A 114 -11.25 1.24 -15.21
C ARG A 114 -11.20 0.47 -16.52
N PHE A 115 -12.33 0.31 -17.18
CA PHE A 115 -12.43 -0.38 -18.48
C PHE A 115 -11.55 0.29 -19.55
N ASN A 116 -11.55 1.61 -19.61
CA ASN A 116 -10.76 2.36 -20.56
C ASN A 116 -9.25 2.29 -20.26
N ALA A 117 -8.85 2.30 -19.00
CA ALA A 117 -7.45 2.18 -18.60
C ALA A 117 -6.83 0.86 -19.12
N GLU A 118 -7.60 -0.22 -19.22
CA GLU A 118 -7.13 -1.50 -19.78
C GLU A 118 -6.77 -1.42 -21.29
N LYS A 119 -7.23 -0.39 -22.01
CA LYS A 119 -6.88 -0.14 -23.42
C LYS A 119 -5.47 0.45 -23.58
N LEU A 120 -4.85 0.97 -22.49
CA LEU A 120 -3.49 1.45 -22.54
C LEU A 120 -2.54 0.24 -22.63
N GLU A 121 -1.72 0.19 -23.67
CA GLU A 121 -0.80 -0.92 -23.91
C GLU A 121 0.34 -0.97 -22.89
N ASP A 122 0.89 0.22 -22.53
CA ASP A 122 1.99 0.31 -21.60
C ASP A 122 1.51 0.08 -20.15
N PRO A 123 2.10 -0.89 -19.42
CA PRO A 123 1.67 -1.25 -18.07
C PRO A 123 1.88 -0.12 -17.04
N HIS A 124 2.90 0.74 -17.21
CA HIS A 124 3.12 1.87 -16.33
C HIS A 124 2.12 2.99 -16.58
N LYS A 125 1.77 3.27 -17.85
CA LYS A 125 0.71 4.22 -18.19
C LYS A 125 -0.65 3.74 -17.65
N ARG A 126 -0.95 2.45 -17.80
CA ARG A 126 -2.15 1.83 -17.21
C ARG A 126 -2.16 1.99 -15.69
N ALA A 127 -1.05 1.68 -15.01
CA ALA A 127 -0.93 1.82 -13.57
C ALA A 127 -1.05 3.30 -13.12
N LEU A 128 -0.54 4.25 -13.90
CA LEU A 128 -0.74 5.69 -13.66
C LEU A 128 -2.21 6.09 -13.73
N ALA A 129 -2.92 5.67 -14.79
CA ALA A 129 -4.35 5.96 -14.96
C ALA A 129 -5.19 5.40 -13.80
N LEU A 130 -4.93 4.14 -13.41
CA LEU A 130 -5.60 3.50 -12.28
C LEU A 130 -5.24 4.18 -10.94
N THR A 131 -3.99 4.60 -10.77
CA THR A 131 -3.56 5.36 -9.57
C THR A 131 -4.32 6.68 -9.47
N LEU A 132 -4.45 7.41 -10.57
CA LEU A 132 -5.22 8.65 -10.63
C LEU A 132 -6.71 8.41 -10.33
N GLY A 133 -7.30 7.36 -10.88
CA GLY A 133 -8.67 6.94 -10.54
C GLY A 133 -8.84 6.67 -9.04
N MET A 134 -7.87 5.99 -8.40
CA MET A 134 -7.89 5.80 -6.95
C MET A 134 -7.79 7.12 -6.18
N MET A 135 -6.96 8.06 -6.62
CA MET A 135 -6.88 9.39 -5.99
C MET A 135 -8.18 10.17 -6.12
N VAL A 136 -8.86 10.08 -7.26
CA VAL A 136 -10.20 10.68 -7.46
C VAL A 136 -11.20 10.07 -6.50
N GLY A 137 -11.22 8.75 -6.33
CA GLY A 137 -12.14 8.09 -5.41
C GLY A 137 -11.86 8.43 -3.95
N ASP A 138 -10.59 8.50 -3.56
CA ASP A 138 -10.20 8.95 -2.22
C ASP A 138 -10.68 10.38 -1.96
N TYR A 139 -10.56 11.27 -2.95
CA TYR A 139 -11.10 12.61 -2.88
C TYR A 139 -12.62 12.59 -2.70
N VAL A 140 -13.36 11.84 -3.49
CA VAL A 140 -14.82 11.72 -3.37
C VAL A 140 -15.23 11.21 -1.99
N LEU A 141 -14.57 10.18 -1.50
CA LEU A 141 -14.88 9.51 -0.23
C LEU A 141 -14.33 10.25 1.00
N SER A 142 -13.51 11.29 0.81
CA SER A 142 -13.08 12.15 1.92
C SER A 142 -14.22 13.03 2.44
N PHE A 143 -15.28 13.21 1.66
CA PHE A 143 -16.48 13.97 2.06
C PHE A 143 -17.55 13.02 2.61
N ASP A 144 -18.00 13.29 3.81
CA ASP A 144 -19.14 12.61 4.45
C ASP A 144 -20.46 13.37 4.20
N LYS A 145 -21.56 12.91 4.81
CA LYS A 145 -22.88 13.56 4.70
C LYS A 145 -22.90 15.01 5.20
N GLN A 146 -22.00 15.36 6.12
CA GLN A 146 -21.94 16.73 6.68
C GLN A 146 -21.08 17.65 5.81
N THR A 147 -20.01 17.13 5.24
CA THR A 147 -19.02 17.87 4.45
C THR A 147 -19.27 17.81 2.93
N PHE A 148 -20.25 17.01 2.48
CA PHE A 148 -20.55 16.85 1.04
C PHE A 148 -20.74 18.19 0.30
N ARG A 149 -21.33 19.20 0.95
CA ARG A 149 -21.52 20.52 0.36
C ARG A 149 -20.23 21.31 0.18
N MET A 150 -19.13 20.86 0.80
CA MET A 150 -17.80 21.48 0.65
C MET A 150 -17.06 20.93 -0.57
N ARG A 151 -17.54 19.84 -1.15
CA ARG A 151 -16.99 19.30 -2.39
C ARG A 151 -17.22 20.31 -3.51
N GLU A 152 -16.15 20.70 -4.19
CA GLU A 152 -16.25 21.53 -5.36
C GLU A 152 -17.12 20.85 -6.45
N PRO A 153 -18.00 21.61 -7.15
CA PRO A 153 -18.89 21.05 -8.18
C PRO A 153 -18.14 20.76 -9.50
N LEU A 154 -17.02 20.07 -9.39
CA LEU A 154 -16.22 19.65 -10.53
C LEU A 154 -16.62 18.25 -11.00
N SER A 155 -16.57 18.03 -12.31
CA SER A 155 -16.66 16.67 -12.84
C SER A 155 -15.46 15.82 -12.39
N LEU A 156 -15.64 14.52 -12.21
CA LEU A 156 -14.52 13.64 -11.80
C LEU A 156 -13.39 13.63 -12.84
N SER A 157 -13.71 13.85 -14.13
CA SER A 157 -12.69 13.99 -15.16
C SER A 157 -11.81 15.25 -14.97
N LYS A 158 -12.38 16.35 -14.46
CA LYS A 158 -11.59 17.52 -14.07
C LYS A 158 -10.76 17.25 -12.82
N VAL A 159 -11.35 16.57 -11.82
CA VAL A 159 -10.61 16.14 -10.62
C VAL A 159 -9.44 15.20 -11.00
N PHE A 160 -9.65 14.30 -11.96
CA PHE A 160 -8.59 13.43 -12.49
C PHE A 160 -7.39 14.24 -12.99
N GLY A 161 -7.62 15.28 -13.79
CA GLY A 161 -6.55 16.17 -14.26
C GLY A 161 -5.85 16.91 -13.11
N GLN A 162 -6.60 17.40 -12.10
CA GLN A 162 -5.98 18.00 -10.90
C GLN A 162 -5.13 17.00 -10.10
N MET A 163 -5.58 15.73 -9.98
CA MET A 163 -4.80 14.70 -9.31
C MET A 163 -3.52 14.36 -10.09
N GLU A 164 -3.55 14.44 -11.41
CA GLU A 164 -2.35 14.25 -12.23
C GLU A 164 -1.28 15.33 -11.97
N GLU A 165 -1.69 16.59 -11.76
CA GLU A 165 -0.78 17.68 -11.39
C GLU A 165 -0.13 17.46 -10.02
N LEU A 166 -0.81 16.75 -9.12
CA LEU A 166 -0.31 16.41 -7.78
C LEU A 166 0.62 15.19 -7.76
N LEU A 167 0.63 14.39 -8.82
CA LEU A 167 1.55 13.25 -8.88
C LEU A 167 3.01 13.72 -8.83
N PRO A 168 3.85 13.00 -8.06
CA PRO A 168 5.27 13.28 -8.07
C PRO A 168 5.85 13.09 -9.48
N GLN A 169 6.83 13.93 -9.82
CA GLN A 169 7.56 13.75 -11.07
C GLN A 169 8.22 12.37 -11.09
N PRO A 170 8.16 11.64 -12.22
CA PRO A 170 8.94 10.44 -12.39
C PRO A 170 10.43 10.72 -12.11
N TYR A 171 11.08 9.78 -11.49
CA TYR A 171 12.51 9.89 -11.17
C TYR A 171 13.23 8.61 -11.59
N ASP A 172 14.26 8.76 -12.37
CA ASP A 172 15.15 7.66 -12.75
C ASP A 172 16.44 7.74 -11.93
N ASN A 173 16.65 6.75 -11.08
CA ASN A 173 17.90 6.61 -10.34
C ASN A 173 18.88 5.63 -11.02
N ALA A 174 18.66 5.29 -12.28
CA ALA A 174 19.40 4.32 -13.06
C ALA A 174 19.50 2.92 -12.40
N LEU A 175 18.65 2.63 -11.41
CA LEU A 175 18.57 1.35 -10.74
C LEU A 175 17.30 0.60 -11.17
N ARG A 176 17.37 -0.74 -11.17
CA ARG A 176 16.25 -1.58 -11.55
C ARG A 176 15.25 -1.70 -10.38
N ASN A 177 14.43 -0.66 -10.18
CA ASN A 177 13.33 -0.72 -9.24
C ASN A 177 12.24 -1.65 -9.78
N MET A 178 11.52 -2.31 -8.88
CA MET A 178 10.50 -3.30 -9.25
C MET A 178 9.31 -3.21 -8.31
N SER A 179 8.14 -3.58 -8.82
CA SER A 179 6.95 -3.86 -8.02
C SER A 179 6.44 -5.27 -8.30
N THR A 180 5.85 -5.92 -7.31
CA THR A 180 5.29 -7.27 -7.41
C THR A 180 4.01 -7.39 -6.59
N ASN A 181 3.13 -8.31 -7.01
CA ASN A 181 1.92 -8.68 -6.28
C ASN A 181 2.00 -10.15 -5.90
N GLN A 182 2.91 -10.46 -5.00
CA GLN A 182 3.21 -11.83 -4.56
C GLN A 182 2.79 -12.06 -3.11
N ASP A 183 2.70 -13.32 -2.75
CA ASP A 183 2.67 -13.72 -1.35
C ASP A 183 3.92 -13.26 -0.60
N LEU A 184 3.76 -12.78 0.64
CA LEU A 184 4.85 -12.22 1.44
C LEU A 184 6.05 -13.14 1.59
N ARG A 185 5.79 -14.43 1.89
CA ARG A 185 6.84 -15.43 2.13
C ARG A 185 7.61 -15.71 0.85
N SER A 186 6.89 -15.89 -0.26
CA SER A 186 7.48 -16.11 -1.59
C SER A 186 8.32 -14.91 -2.00
N PHE A 187 7.76 -13.71 -1.85
CA PHE A 187 8.49 -12.47 -2.14
C PHE A 187 9.80 -12.37 -1.37
N VAL A 188 9.77 -12.56 -0.05
CA VAL A 188 10.95 -12.44 0.81
C VAL A 188 12.00 -13.51 0.46
N ALA A 189 11.57 -14.76 0.22
CA ALA A 189 12.47 -15.87 -0.12
C ALA A 189 13.28 -15.61 -1.39
N GLU A 190 12.74 -14.88 -2.34
CA GLU A 190 13.38 -14.57 -3.62
C GLU A 190 14.38 -13.39 -3.56
N ARG A 191 14.51 -12.69 -2.44
CA ARG A 191 15.33 -11.44 -2.34
C ARG A 191 16.79 -11.70 -1.98
N GLN A 192 17.48 -12.60 -2.71
CA GLN A 192 18.84 -13.06 -2.44
C GLN A 192 19.91 -11.94 -2.44
N HIS A 193 19.68 -10.84 -3.15
CA HIS A 193 20.65 -9.75 -3.32
C HIS A 193 20.08 -8.40 -2.86
N THR A 194 19.46 -8.42 -1.67
CA THR A 194 18.88 -7.22 -1.05
C THR A 194 19.57 -6.97 0.28
N ASP A 195 19.98 -5.73 0.53
CA ASP A 195 20.73 -5.35 1.73
C ASP A 195 19.83 -5.19 2.95
N LEU A 196 18.61 -4.67 2.74
CA LEU A 196 17.68 -4.32 3.80
C LEU A 196 16.28 -4.89 3.55
N LEU A 197 15.72 -5.55 4.56
CA LEU A 197 14.30 -5.79 4.68
C LEU A 197 13.67 -4.66 5.50
N PHE A 198 12.77 -3.89 4.93
CA PHE A 198 11.93 -2.97 5.69
C PHE A 198 10.50 -3.50 5.75
N LEU A 199 10.07 -3.91 6.93
CA LEU A 199 8.78 -4.55 7.16
C LEU A 199 7.90 -3.69 8.07
N ARG A 200 6.84 -3.11 7.53
CA ARG A 200 5.73 -2.58 8.33
C ARG A 200 4.85 -3.73 8.76
N LEU A 201 4.80 -4.02 10.06
CA LEU A 201 3.95 -5.09 10.56
C LEU A 201 2.48 -4.70 10.43
N PRO A 202 1.65 -5.52 9.79
CA PRO A 202 0.21 -5.29 9.74
C PRO A 202 -0.36 -5.42 11.15
N ALA A 203 -1.34 -4.58 11.47
CA ALA A 203 -2.06 -4.72 12.74
C ALA A 203 -2.68 -6.12 12.84
N PRO A 204 -2.62 -6.77 14.02
CA PRO A 204 -3.25 -8.06 14.21
C PRO A 204 -4.76 -7.97 14.04
N VAL A 205 -5.31 -8.89 13.27
CA VAL A 205 -6.75 -9.01 13.03
C VAL A 205 -7.32 -10.10 13.95
N VAL A 206 -8.08 -9.71 14.96
CA VAL A 206 -8.63 -10.65 15.97
C VAL A 206 -10.03 -11.15 15.58
N GLN A 207 -10.73 -10.48 14.68
CA GLN A 207 -12.09 -10.83 14.28
C GLN A 207 -12.15 -11.55 12.94
N VAL A 208 -12.95 -12.62 12.88
CA VAL A 208 -13.14 -13.45 11.67
C VAL A 208 -13.85 -12.70 10.52
N LYS A 209 -14.58 -11.62 10.83
CA LYS A 209 -15.17 -10.71 9.83
C LYS A 209 -14.76 -9.28 10.16
N PRO A 210 -13.54 -8.87 9.81
CA PRO A 210 -13.18 -7.46 9.94
C PRO A 210 -14.13 -6.64 9.04
N SER A 211 -14.68 -5.55 9.59
CA SER A 211 -15.29 -4.56 8.72
C SER A 211 -14.19 -4.07 7.77
N ARG A 212 -14.38 -4.27 6.49
CA ARG A 212 -13.44 -3.79 5.49
C ARG A 212 -13.48 -2.27 5.54
N GLY A 213 -12.32 -1.67 5.76
CA GLY A 213 -12.23 -0.22 5.91
C GLY A 213 -12.57 0.52 4.62
N GLN A 214 -12.63 1.84 4.74
CA GLN A 214 -12.97 2.71 3.60
C GLN A 214 -12.02 2.51 2.40
N SER A 215 -10.77 2.16 2.61
CA SER A 215 -9.79 1.89 1.54
C SER A 215 -10.05 0.60 0.73
N SER A 216 -10.95 -0.30 1.21
CA SER A 216 -11.26 -1.54 0.48
C SER A 216 -11.95 -1.30 -0.88
N TRP A 217 -12.56 -0.13 -1.09
CA TRP A 217 -13.15 0.26 -2.37
C TRP A 217 -12.12 0.21 -3.51
N ARG A 218 -10.85 0.57 -3.23
CA ARG A 218 -9.77 0.57 -4.22
C ARG A 218 -9.53 -0.83 -4.76
N GLU A 219 -9.48 -1.80 -3.85
CA GLU A 219 -9.30 -3.20 -4.23
C GLU A 219 -10.53 -3.73 -4.98
N GLU A 220 -11.75 -3.46 -4.46
CA GLU A 220 -13.00 -3.84 -5.12
C GLU A 220 -13.14 -3.20 -6.51
N TRP A 221 -12.69 -1.96 -6.68
CA TRP A 221 -12.66 -1.30 -7.97
C TRP A 221 -11.71 -1.99 -8.95
N LEU A 222 -10.47 -2.25 -8.55
CA LEU A 222 -9.46 -2.90 -9.39
C LEU A 222 -9.80 -4.35 -9.73
N GLN A 223 -10.37 -5.09 -8.78
CA GLN A 223 -10.76 -6.50 -8.95
C GLN A 223 -12.11 -6.67 -9.69
N GLY A 224 -12.82 -5.58 -9.97
CA GLY A 224 -14.11 -5.62 -10.67
C GLY A 224 -15.27 -6.12 -9.83
N GLY A 225 -15.18 -6.00 -8.51
CA GLY A 225 -16.25 -6.39 -7.58
C GLY A 225 -15.73 -6.78 -6.21
N ASP A 226 -16.61 -7.34 -5.39
CA ASP A 226 -16.30 -7.77 -4.02
C ASP A 226 -16.24 -9.30 -3.84
N HIS A 227 -16.50 -10.05 -4.91
CA HIS A 227 -16.57 -11.52 -4.88
C HIS A 227 -15.21 -12.19 -4.63
N PHE A 228 -14.10 -11.54 -4.98
CA PHE A 228 -12.73 -12.05 -4.81
C PHE A 228 -12.32 -12.18 -3.34
N TRP A 229 -12.97 -11.48 -2.41
CA TRP A 229 -12.54 -11.42 -1.01
C TRP A 229 -12.45 -12.79 -0.33
N SER A 230 -13.40 -13.68 -0.62
CA SER A 230 -13.40 -15.01 -0.01
C SER A 230 -12.16 -15.82 -0.40
N GLU A 231 -11.77 -15.77 -1.68
CA GLU A 231 -10.57 -16.43 -2.17
C GLU A 231 -9.29 -15.75 -1.64
N PHE A 232 -9.30 -14.41 -1.58
CA PHE A 232 -8.20 -13.65 -1.01
C PHE A 232 -7.95 -14.00 0.46
N ASP A 233 -9.02 -14.08 1.26
CA ASP A 233 -8.92 -14.45 2.68
C ASP A 233 -8.43 -15.90 2.83
N LEU A 234 -8.87 -16.84 1.98
CA LEU A 234 -8.39 -18.22 1.98
C LEU A 234 -6.91 -18.33 1.65
N ARG A 235 -6.44 -17.61 0.64
CA ARG A 235 -5.01 -17.60 0.25
C ARG A 235 -4.11 -17.04 1.35
N ARG A 236 -4.62 -16.16 2.20
CA ARG A 236 -3.88 -15.55 3.31
C ARG A 236 -4.01 -16.30 4.62
N ALA A 237 -4.89 -17.29 4.72
CA ALA A 237 -5.09 -18.04 5.96
C ALA A 237 -3.77 -18.62 6.50
N GLY A 238 -3.50 -18.42 7.79
CA GLY A 238 -2.26 -18.85 8.42
C GLY A 238 -1.00 -18.05 8.06
N ARG A 239 -1.14 -16.88 7.44
CA ARG A 239 -0.04 -15.98 7.07
C ARG A 239 -0.12 -14.65 7.80
N LEU A 240 0.98 -13.92 7.84
CA LEU A 240 1.01 -12.60 8.45
C LEU A 240 0.00 -11.66 7.76
N GLY A 241 -0.82 -10.98 8.58
CA GLY A 241 -1.93 -10.14 8.12
C GLY A 241 -3.28 -10.87 7.98
N ALA A 242 -3.32 -12.22 8.15
CA ALA A 242 -4.58 -12.95 8.31
C ALA A 242 -5.12 -12.84 9.74
N PRO A 243 -6.40 -13.19 9.97
CA PRO A 243 -6.95 -13.26 11.31
C PRO A 243 -6.17 -14.23 12.21
N VAL A 244 -5.93 -13.80 13.44
CA VAL A 244 -5.23 -14.58 14.48
C VAL A 244 -6.07 -14.69 15.74
N GLN A 245 -5.89 -15.79 16.47
CA GLN A 245 -6.64 -16.06 17.70
C GLN A 245 -5.88 -15.62 18.96
N SER A 246 -4.56 -15.47 18.87
CA SER A 246 -3.71 -15.15 20.00
C SER A 246 -2.48 -14.34 19.61
N LYS A 247 -1.88 -13.65 20.59
CA LYS A 247 -0.56 -13.02 20.48
C LYS A 247 0.51 -13.99 20.01
N GLN A 248 0.54 -15.17 20.62
CA GLN A 248 1.54 -16.19 20.31
C GLN A 248 1.46 -16.63 18.86
N GLN A 249 0.24 -16.79 18.32
CA GLN A 249 0.05 -17.10 16.91
C GLN A 249 0.57 -15.96 16.02
N TYR A 250 0.25 -14.71 16.35
CA TYR A 250 0.73 -13.56 15.59
C TYR A 250 2.26 -13.46 15.59
N LEU A 251 2.90 -13.55 16.78
CA LEU A 251 4.35 -13.52 16.90
C LEU A 251 5.01 -14.70 16.15
N GLY A 252 4.39 -15.87 16.19
CA GLY A 252 4.85 -17.04 15.42
C GLY A 252 4.85 -16.79 13.91
N LEU A 253 3.83 -16.09 13.37
CA LEU A 253 3.79 -15.71 11.95
C LEU A 253 4.86 -14.65 11.60
N VAL A 254 5.12 -13.72 12.51
CA VAL A 254 6.21 -12.75 12.34
C VAL A 254 7.56 -13.49 12.31
N GLU A 255 7.82 -14.36 13.27
CA GLU A 255 9.06 -15.13 13.33
C GLU A 255 9.25 -16.01 12.10
N ASP A 256 8.21 -16.66 11.60
CA ASP A 256 8.28 -17.50 10.40
C ASP A 256 8.69 -16.69 9.16
N LEU A 257 8.11 -15.48 9.00
CA LEU A 257 8.50 -14.57 7.93
C LEU A 257 9.95 -14.09 8.10
N LEU A 258 10.38 -13.76 9.32
CA LEU A 258 11.73 -13.29 9.60
C LEU A 258 12.78 -14.42 9.41
N ARG A 259 12.46 -15.67 9.74
CA ARG A 259 13.31 -16.81 9.42
C ARG A 259 13.46 -17.00 7.91
N THR A 260 12.39 -16.80 7.14
CA THR A 260 12.48 -16.81 5.68
C THR A 260 13.39 -15.69 5.16
N ALA A 261 13.44 -14.55 5.86
CA ALA A 261 14.28 -13.39 5.54
C ALA A 261 15.71 -13.50 6.08
N ALA A 262 16.14 -14.62 6.66
CA ALA A 262 17.44 -14.75 7.32
C ALA A 262 18.65 -14.49 6.42
N HIS A 263 18.50 -14.62 5.11
CA HIS A 263 19.51 -14.30 4.10
C HIS A 263 19.69 -12.81 3.82
N ILE A 264 18.73 -11.95 4.20
CA ILE A 264 18.83 -10.49 4.02
C ILE A 264 19.64 -9.91 5.19
N PRO A 265 20.76 -9.22 4.97
CA PRO A 265 21.71 -8.88 6.04
C PRO A 265 21.15 -7.99 7.13
N SER A 266 20.32 -6.98 6.78
CA SER A 266 19.80 -6.00 7.71
C SER A 266 18.29 -5.98 7.70
N TRP A 267 17.67 -5.76 8.87
CA TRP A 267 16.24 -5.63 9.01
C TRP A 267 15.87 -4.32 9.72
N ALA A 268 14.80 -3.70 9.29
CA ALA A 268 14.10 -2.64 9.99
C ALA A 268 12.62 -3.01 10.07
N ILE A 269 12.13 -3.27 11.26
CA ILE A 269 10.78 -3.77 11.52
C ILE A 269 10.00 -2.68 12.21
N ALA A 270 9.04 -2.09 11.49
CA ALA A 270 8.18 -1.02 11.97
C ALA A 270 6.91 -1.59 12.58
N HIS A 271 6.59 -1.16 13.79
CA HIS A 271 5.45 -1.62 14.58
C HIS A 271 4.71 -0.47 15.23
N THR A 272 3.39 -0.58 15.28
CA THR A 272 2.51 0.33 16.03
C THR A 272 1.95 -0.40 17.24
N GLU A 273 2.21 0.13 18.43
CA GLU A 273 1.66 -0.43 19.66
C GLU A 273 0.17 -0.10 19.75
N ASN A 274 -0.65 -1.11 19.56
CA ASN A 274 -2.11 -1.04 19.60
C ASN A 274 -2.71 -1.83 20.78
N GLY A 275 -1.89 -2.18 21.77
CA GLY A 275 -2.29 -2.95 22.95
C GLY A 275 -2.37 -4.48 22.73
N PHE A 276 -2.17 -4.98 21.50
CA PHE A 276 -2.17 -6.44 21.25
C PHE A 276 -0.80 -7.06 21.50
N ILE A 277 0.27 -6.47 20.95
CA ILE A 277 1.66 -6.79 21.27
C ILE A 277 2.41 -5.53 21.66
N SER A 278 3.39 -5.66 22.57
CA SER A 278 4.28 -4.56 22.93
C SER A 278 5.54 -4.54 22.06
N GLY A 279 6.24 -3.40 22.06
CA GLY A 279 7.55 -3.30 21.43
C GLY A 279 8.57 -4.26 22.03
N GLU A 280 8.48 -4.55 23.35
CA GLU A 280 9.34 -5.51 24.04
C GLU A 280 9.09 -6.95 23.57
N GLU A 281 7.82 -7.39 23.50
CA GLU A 281 7.46 -8.71 22.99
C GLU A 281 7.95 -8.91 21.55
N LEU A 282 7.84 -7.87 20.71
CA LEU A 282 8.35 -7.91 19.35
C LEU A 282 9.89 -7.95 19.33
N MET A 283 10.56 -7.14 20.14
CA MET A 283 12.02 -7.12 20.24
C MET A 283 12.55 -8.50 20.65
N GLU A 284 11.92 -9.18 21.62
CA GLU A 284 12.27 -10.53 22.01
C GLU A 284 12.09 -11.54 20.85
N ALA A 285 10.98 -11.43 20.11
CA ALA A 285 10.72 -12.27 18.94
C ALA A 285 11.81 -12.12 17.86
N VAL A 286 12.19 -10.88 17.55
CA VAL A 286 13.29 -10.57 16.63
C VAL A 286 14.62 -11.10 17.20
N GLY A 287 14.87 -10.86 18.47
CA GLY A 287 16.09 -11.25 19.18
C GLY A 287 16.36 -12.76 19.22
N ARG A 288 15.30 -13.58 19.13
CA ARG A 288 15.42 -15.04 18.99
C ARG A 288 16.01 -15.49 17.65
N ILE A 289 15.96 -14.64 16.63
CA ILE A 289 16.38 -14.99 15.27
C ILE A 289 17.66 -14.25 14.90
N ARG A 290 17.78 -12.98 15.29
CA ARG A 290 18.88 -12.11 14.91
C ARG A 290 19.18 -11.07 15.98
N LYS A 291 20.43 -10.66 16.09
CA LYS A 291 20.86 -9.63 17.05
C LYS A 291 20.14 -8.32 16.77
N VAL A 292 19.40 -7.82 17.79
CA VAL A 292 18.84 -6.50 17.76
C VAL A 292 19.95 -5.47 17.96
N GLU A 293 20.04 -4.48 17.08
CA GLU A 293 21.05 -3.42 17.11
C GLU A 293 20.53 -2.18 17.85
N ALA A 294 19.30 -1.77 17.51
CA ALA A 294 18.67 -0.61 18.14
C ALA A 294 17.13 -0.71 18.08
N VAL A 295 16.49 -0.03 19.01
CA VAL A 295 15.04 0.18 19.04
C VAL A 295 14.80 1.69 19.07
N TYR A 296 14.11 2.19 18.07
CA TYR A 296 13.70 3.59 17.96
C TYR A 296 12.22 3.67 18.32
N VAL A 297 11.87 4.57 19.22
CA VAL A 297 10.48 4.77 19.65
C VAL A 297 10.07 6.21 19.39
N LYS A 298 8.87 6.41 18.88
CA LYS A 298 8.23 7.70 18.70
C LYS A 298 6.82 7.65 19.26
N ASP A 299 6.52 8.60 20.14
CA ASP A 299 5.16 8.77 20.68
C ASP A 299 4.34 9.62 19.73
N PHE A 300 3.26 9.05 19.22
CA PHE A 300 2.25 9.70 18.41
C PHE A 300 0.89 9.72 19.11
N SER A 301 0.86 9.52 20.44
CA SER A 301 -0.38 9.43 21.22
C SER A 301 -1.26 10.64 21.05
N ASP A 302 -0.68 11.84 21.00
CA ASP A 302 -1.44 13.10 20.83
C ASP A 302 -2.07 13.25 19.44
N LEU A 303 -1.50 12.62 18.42
CA LEU A 303 -1.97 12.74 17.02
C LEU A 303 -2.78 11.54 16.57
N LEU A 304 -2.36 10.33 16.96
CA LEU A 304 -2.88 9.07 16.42
C LEU A 304 -3.32 8.10 17.52
N GLY A 305 -3.15 8.46 18.80
CA GLY A 305 -3.48 7.58 19.94
C GLY A 305 -2.55 6.37 20.09
N VAL A 306 -1.37 6.37 19.45
CA VAL A 306 -0.48 5.20 19.40
C VAL A 306 0.99 5.57 19.58
N LYS A 307 1.78 4.62 20.07
CA LYS A 307 3.24 4.66 20.00
C LYS A 307 3.73 3.83 18.84
N ALA A 308 4.78 4.30 18.22
CA ALA A 308 5.43 3.64 17.11
C ALA A 308 6.84 3.22 17.48
N SER A 309 7.26 2.05 17.05
CA SER A 309 8.63 1.56 17.20
C SER A 309 9.20 1.05 15.89
N ILE A 310 10.51 1.20 15.72
CA ILE A 310 11.25 0.56 14.63
C ILE A 310 12.43 -0.18 15.28
N ILE A 311 12.45 -1.50 15.09
CA ILE A 311 13.49 -2.38 15.57
C ILE A 311 14.44 -2.64 14.42
N THR A 312 15.74 -2.31 14.61
CA THR A 312 16.78 -2.65 13.64
C THR A 312 17.56 -3.87 14.13
N ALA A 313 17.85 -4.78 13.21
CA ALA A 313 18.61 -6.00 13.50
C ALA A 313 19.57 -6.28 12.33
N GLY A 314 20.78 -6.71 12.67
CA GLY A 314 21.85 -6.99 11.73
C GLY A 314 22.51 -8.37 11.96
N SER A 315 23.25 -8.85 10.97
CA SER A 315 24.03 -10.10 11.04
C SER A 315 25.35 -9.90 11.79
#